data_c63775b81f871bf1781de8f28102e54d
#
_entry.id   c63775b81f871bf1781de8f28102e54d
#
_cell.length_a   1.000
_cell.length_b   1.000
_cell.length_c   1.000
_cell.angle_alpha   90.00
_cell.angle_beta   90.00
_cell.angle_gamma   90.00
#
_symmetry.space_group_name_H-M   'P 1'
#
loop_
_entity.id
_entity.type
_entity.pdbx_description
1 polymer ?
#
loop_
_entity_poly.entity_id
_entity_poly.type
_entity_poly.pdbx_seq_one_letter_code
_entity_poly.pdbx_strand_id
1 'polypeptide(L)'
;MGHDDAHVEAVERAMVALRRSQSRRTLARLAATRRRATVAAAAPGAGVEVLDAIEEAEESGVPATVTSVAAALGIDQPRASKLVAAAVAAGLARREADQADGRRALLVRTPAGRRLSAEVHAFRRQVADRAMAGWSDRDRAQFARLLTRFVESLGAMTR
;
A
#
# COMPACT_ATOMS: atom_id res chain seq x y z
N MET A 1 3.89 36.49 -10.31
CA MET A 1 3.24 35.23 -10.72
C MET A 1 4.28 34.41 -11.48
N GLY A 2 5.07 33.59 -10.85
CA GLY A 2 6.15 32.93 -11.60
C GLY A 2 6.98 31.87 -10.87
N HIS A 3 7.23 31.97 -9.58
CA HIS A 3 8.09 30.99 -8.89
C HIS A 3 7.28 29.90 -8.20
N ASP A 4 6.10 30.22 -7.68
CA ASP A 4 5.24 29.26 -6.99
C ASP A 4 4.60 28.26 -7.98
N ASP A 5 4.20 28.72 -9.16
CA ASP A 5 3.65 27.88 -10.22
C ASP A 5 4.64 26.84 -10.73
N ALA A 6 5.93 27.20 -10.89
CA ALA A 6 6.96 26.28 -11.37
C ALA A 6 7.24 25.09 -10.41
N HIS A 7 7.15 25.35 -9.10
CA HIS A 7 7.30 24.30 -8.10
C HIS A 7 6.09 23.35 -8.06
N VAL A 8 4.89 23.91 -8.16
CA VAL A 8 3.66 23.11 -8.23
C VAL A 8 3.65 22.23 -9.48
N GLU A 9 4.03 22.78 -10.66
CA GLU A 9 4.18 22.00 -11.89
C GLU A 9 5.24 20.89 -11.76
N ALA A 10 6.36 21.15 -11.08
CA ALA A 10 7.40 20.15 -10.87
C ALA A 10 6.88 18.99 -10.00
N VAL A 11 6.10 19.30 -8.95
CA VAL A 11 5.45 18.30 -8.10
C VAL A 11 4.44 17.50 -8.91
N GLU A 12 3.59 18.16 -9.71
CA GLU A 12 2.60 17.48 -10.57
C GLU A 12 3.28 16.49 -11.52
N ARG A 13 4.31 16.93 -12.25
CA ARG A 13 5.09 16.07 -13.16
C ARG A 13 5.70 14.88 -12.42
N ALA A 14 6.25 15.10 -11.22
CA ALA A 14 6.82 14.04 -10.41
C ALA A 14 5.75 13.02 -9.96
N MET A 15 4.56 13.48 -9.56
CA MET A 15 3.44 12.61 -9.21
C MET A 15 2.98 11.75 -10.40
N VAL A 16 2.87 12.34 -11.60
CA VAL A 16 2.53 11.59 -12.82
C VAL A 16 3.59 10.54 -13.14
N ALA A 17 4.87 10.90 -13.03
CA ALA A 17 5.98 9.96 -13.24
C ALA A 17 5.98 8.83 -12.20
N LEU A 18 5.74 9.14 -10.92
CA LEU A 18 5.62 8.17 -9.84
C LEU A 18 4.46 7.20 -10.08
N ARG A 19 3.28 7.72 -10.44
CA ARG A 19 2.11 6.89 -10.79
C ARG A 19 2.39 5.94 -11.95
N ARG A 20 3.10 6.40 -12.99
CA ARG A 20 3.51 5.55 -14.12
C ARG A 20 4.53 4.48 -13.69
N SER A 21 5.48 4.82 -12.82
CA SER A 21 6.49 3.89 -12.32
C SER A 21 5.93 2.83 -11.37
N GLN A 22 4.91 3.18 -10.60
CA GLN A 22 4.19 2.27 -9.70
C GLN A 22 3.19 1.39 -10.44
N SER A 23 2.96 1.64 -11.74
CA SER A 23 2.11 0.75 -12.52
C SER A 23 2.65 -0.67 -12.42
N ARG A 24 1.73 -1.63 -12.26
CA ARG A 24 1.94 -3.06 -11.93
C ARG A 24 3.11 -3.75 -12.63
N ARG A 25 3.57 -3.23 -13.78
CA ARG A 25 4.67 -3.81 -14.55
C ARG A 25 6.04 -3.57 -13.93
N THR A 26 6.29 -2.43 -13.29
CA THR A 26 7.60 -2.11 -12.72
C THR A 26 7.81 -2.85 -11.40
N LEU A 27 6.81 -2.85 -10.52
CA LEU A 27 6.83 -3.63 -9.27
C LEU A 27 6.81 -5.13 -9.55
N ALA A 28 6.04 -5.60 -10.55
CA ALA A 28 6.01 -7.00 -10.97
C ALA A 28 7.34 -7.46 -11.58
N ARG A 29 8.05 -6.63 -12.36
CA ARG A 29 9.39 -6.96 -12.89
C ARG A 29 10.43 -7.03 -11.79
N LEU A 30 10.43 -6.10 -10.84
CA LEU A 30 11.33 -6.12 -9.69
C LEU A 30 11.05 -7.30 -8.75
N ALA A 31 9.78 -7.64 -8.54
CA ALA A 31 9.37 -8.84 -7.79
C ALA A 31 9.73 -10.14 -8.55
N ALA A 32 9.60 -10.19 -9.88
CA ALA A 32 9.95 -11.36 -10.70
C ALA A 32 11.44 -11.65 -10.71
N THR A 33 12.29 -10.61 -10.63
CA THR A 33 13.74 -10.79 -10.51
C THR A 33 14.10 -11.46 -9.17
N ARG A 34 13.31 -11.25 -8.13
CA ARG A 34 13.49 -11.89 -6.81
C ARG A 34 12.83 -13.27 -6.70
N ARG A 35 11.81 -13.60 -7.55
CA ARG A 35 11.13 -14.91 -7.58
C ARG A 35 11.99 -16.09 -8.03
N ARG A 36 13.16 -15.85 -8.55
CA ARG A 36 14.12 -16.96 -8.78
C ARG A 36 14.70 -17.52 -7.47
N ALA A 37 14.40 -16.92 -6.32
CA ALA A 37 14.94 -17.32 -5.04
C ALA A 37 13.91 -17.89 -4.03
N THR A 38 12.60 -17.72 -4.20
CA THR A 38 11.62 -18.32 -3.26
C THR A 38 10.29 -18.66 -3.96
N VAL A 39 9.91 -19.91 -3.83
CA VAL A 39 8.65 -20.49 -4.32
C VAL A 39 7.51 -20.11 -3.39
N ALA A 40 6.59 -19.27 -3.85
CA ALA A 40 5.19 -19.30 -3.43
C ALA A 40 4.35 -18.54 -4.46
N ALA A 41 3.56 -19.29 -5.22
CA ALA A 41 2.65 -18.78 -6.23
C ALA A 41 1.37 -18.25 -5.56
N ALA A 42 1.25 -16.93 -5.43
CA ALA A 42 -0.03 -16.26 -5.33
C ALA A 42 0.03 -15.00 -6.20
N ALA A 43 -1.05 -14.64 -6.88
CA ALA A 43 -1.13 -13.53 -7.84
C ALA A 43 -0.54 -12.25 -7.23
N PRO A 44 0.54 -11.68 -7.80
CA PRO A 44 1.37 -10.73 -7.07
C PRO A 44 0.90 -9.29 -7.22
N GLY A 45 -0.21 -8.97 -6.65
CA GLY A 45 -0.73 -7.60 -6.66
C GLY A 45 -1.96 -7.47 -5.77
N ALA A 46 -2.98 -8.27 -6.05
CA ALA A 46 -4.27 -8.15 -5.38
C ALA A 46 -4.23 -8.50 -3.87
N GLY A 47 -3.37 -9.43 -3.46
CA GLY A 47 -3.25 -9.81 -2.05
C GLY A 47 -2.51 -8.75 -1.21
N VAL A 48 -1.50 -8.10 -1.77
CA VAL A 48 -0.71 -7.07 -1.08
C VAL A 48 -1.55 -5.83 -0.81
N GLU A 49 -2.32 -5.36 -1.80
CA GLU A 49 -3.20 -4.19 -1.63
C GLU A 49 -4.23 -4.40 -0.50
N VAL A 50 -4.79 -5.62 -0.40
CA VAL A 50 -5.71 -5.97 0.69
C VAL A 50 -4.99 -6.01 2.03
N LEU A 51 -3.77 -6.57 2.09
CA LEU A 51 -2.98 -6.61 3.31
C LEU A 51 -2.60 -5.21 3.78
N ASP A 52 -2.20 -4.32 2.86
CA ASP A 52 -1.91 -2.92 3.19
C ASP A 52 -3.13 -2.22 3.81
N ALA A 53 -4.34 -2.42 3.23
CA ALA A 53 -5.58 -1.83 3.75
C ALA A 53 -5.99 -2.41 5.12
N ILE A 54 -5.77 -3.71 5.36
CA ILE A 54 -6.02 -4.32 6.66
C ILE A 54 -5.00 -3.81 7.70
N GLU A 55 -3.72 -3.69 7.32
CA GLU A 55 -2.67 -3.17 8.18
C GLU A 55 -2.94 -1.74 8.63
N GLU A 56 -3.32 -0.86 7.70
CA GLU A 56 -3.69 0.53 8.01
C GLU A 56 -4.86 0.59 9.01
N ALA A 57 -5.86 -0.28 8.83
CA ALA A 57 -6.99 -0.38 9.77
C ALA A 57 -6.54 -0.88 11.15
N GLU A 58 -5.69 -1.92 11.21
CA GLU A 58 -5.12 -2.45 12.45
C GLU A 58 -4.31 -1.37 13.20
N GLU A 59 -3.47 -0.59 12.50
CA GLU A 59 -2.67 0.49 13.07
C GLU A 59 -3.51 1.66 13.57
N SER A 60 -4.61 1.94 12.89
CA SER A 60 -5.56 3.01 13.25
C SER A 60 -6.56 2.58 14.34
N GLY A 61 -6.54 1.31 14.77
CA GLY A 61 -7.50 0.77 15.73
C GLY A 61 -8.93 0.70 15.20
N VAL A 62 -9.10 0.72 13.86
CA VAL A 62 -10.41 0.67 13.20
C VAL A 62 -10.64 -0.74 12.65
N PRO A 63 -11.85 -1.31 12.83
CA PRO A 63 -12.15 -2.63 12.30
C PRO A 63 -12.02 -2.70 10.77
N ALA A 64 -11.17 -3.60 10.25
CA ALA A 64 -11.07 -3.84 8.82
C ALA A 64 -12.26 -4.68 8.33
N THR A 65 -12.95 -4.21 7.30
CA THR A 65 -14.09 -4.88 6.65
C THR A 65 -13.93 -4.83 5.14
N VAL A 66 -14.75 -5.58 4.40
CA VAL A 66 -14.76 -5.46 2.92
C VAL A 66 -15.06 -4.02 2.48
N THR A 67 -15.96 -3.34 3.20
CA THR A 67 -16.31 -1.94 2.91
C THR A 67 -15.15 -0.98 3.15
N SER A 68 -14.43 -1.13 4.28
CA SER A 68 -13.26 -0.29 4.55
C SER A 68 -12.12 -0.56 3.55
N VAL A 69 -11.91 -1.81 3.15
CA VAL A 69 -10.95 -2.16 2.09
C VAL A 69 -11.35 -1.55 0.75
N ALA A 70 -12.65 -1.56 0.39
CA ALA A 70 -13.13 -0.91 -0.83
C ALA A 70 -12.83 0.59 -0.83
N ALA A 71 -13.10 1.26 0.30
CA ALA A 71 -12.81 2.67 0.48
C ALA A 71 -11.30 2.98 0.40
N ALA A 72 -10.47 2.22 1.12
CA ALA A 72 -9.02 2.39 1.13
C ALA A 72 -8.39 2.19 -0.27
N LEU A 73 -8.92 1.27 -1.07
CA LEU A 73 -8.43 1.00 -2.43
C LEU A 73 -9.07 1.88 -3.50
N GLY A 74 -10.10 2.67 -3.16
CA GLY A 74 -10.84 3.48 -4.14
C GLY A 74 -11.54 2.64 -5.22
N ILE A 75 -12.10 1.47 -4.85
CA ILE A 75 -12.77 0.53 -5.74
C ILE A 75 -14.19 0.21 -5.24
N ASP A 76 -15.00 -0.35 -6.13
CA ASP A 76 -16.33 -0.82 -5.76
C ASP A 76 -16.29 -2.04 -4.83
N GLN A 77 -17.35 -2.23 -4.06
CA GLN A 77 -17.47 -3.32 -3.09
C GLN A 77 -17.43 -4.72 -3.72
N PRO A 78 -18.05 -5.00 -4.88
CA PRO A 78 -17.92 -6.29 -5.56
C PRO A 78 -16.46 -6.64 -5.90
N ARG A 79 -15.69 -5.66 -6.36
CA ARG A 79 -14.26 -5.84 -6.66
C ARG A 79 -13.45 -6.06 -5.38
N ALA A 80 -13.67 -5.26 -4.34
CA ALA A 80 -13.03 -5.46 -3.04
C ALA A 80 -13.34 -6.86 -2.47
N SER A 81 -14.60 -7.31 -2.56
CA SER A 81 -15.02 -8.65 -2.10
C SER A 81 -14.23 -9.77 -2.81
N LYS A 82 -14.02 -9.64 -4.13
CA LYS A 82 -13.21 -10.61 -4.90
C LYS A 82 -11.74 -10.61 -4.46
N LEU A 83 -11.15 -9.43 -4.25
CA LEU A 83 -9.76 -9.31 -3.79
C LEU A 83 -9.58 -9.90 -2.39
N VAL A 84 -10.50 -9.58 -1.47
CA VAL A 84 -10.51 -10.14 -0.12
C VAL A 84 -10.67 -11.67 -0.16
N ALA A 85 -11.60 -12.20 -0.96
CA ALA A 85 -11.78 -13.63 -1.11
C ALA A 85 -10.50 -14.32 -1.60
N ALA A 86 -9.80 -13.72 -2.56
CA ALA A 86 -8.51 -14.21 -3.04
C ALA A 86 -7.42 -14.19 -1.96
N ALA A 87 -7.34 -13.13 -1.15
CA ALA A 87 -6.40 -13.04 -0.04
C ALA A 87 -6.69 -14.08 1.06
N VAL A 88 -7.96 -14.34 1.35
CA VAL A 88 -8.41 -15.39 2.29
C VAL A 88 -8.09 -16.79 1.73
N ALA A 89 -8.39 -17.06 0.46
CA ALA A 89 -8.08 -18.34 -0.18
C ALA A 89 -6.57 -18.62 -0.22
N ALA A 90 -5.75 -17.57 -0.34
CA ALA A 90 -4.29 -17.66 -0.26
C ALA A 90 -3.76 -17.82 1.19
N GLY A 91 -4.63 -17.83 2.20
CA GLY A 91 -4.24 -17.93 3.61
C GLY A 91 -3.52 -16.68 4.16
N LEU A 92 -3.63 -15.55 3.49
CA LEU A 92 -2.97 -14.30 3.86
C LEU A 92 -3.82 -13.47 4.83
N ALA A 93 -5.12 -13.54 4.69
CA ALA A 93 -6.11 -12.94 5.58
C ALA A 93 -7.12 -13.99 6.04
N ARG A 94 -7.85 -13.69 7.11
CA ARG A 94 -8.97 -14.49 7.57
C ARG A 94 -10.12 -13.61 8.00
N ARG A 95 -11.32 -14.19 8.04
CA ARG A 95 -12.51 -13.52 8.56
C ARG A 95 -12.73 -13.93 10.01
N GLU A 96 -13.02 -12.96 10.86
CA GLU A 96 -13.42 -13.16 12.25
C GLU A 96 -14.80 -12.55 12.47
N ALA A 97 -15.59 -13.16 13.34
CA ALA A 97 -16.85 -12.54 13.77
C ALA A 97 -16.53 -11.32 14.64
N ASP A 98 -17.22 -10.21 14.38
CA ASP A 98 -17.13 -9.05 15.24
C ASP A 98 -17.81 -9.38 16.60
N GLN A 99 -17.06 -9.23 17.68
CA GLN A 99 -17.60 -9.50 19.03
C GLN A 99 -18.70 -8.51 19.45
N ALA A 100 -18.70 -7.30 18.86
CA ALA A 100 -19.68 -6.28 19.14
C ALA A 100 -20.92 -6.37 18.24
N ASP A 101 -20.74 -6.90 17.02
CA ASP A 101 -21.83 -7.10 16.05
C ASP A 101 -21.56 -8.38 15.25
N GLY A 102 -22.14 -9.50 15.71
CA GLY A 102 -21.95 -10.80 15.07
C GLY A 102 -22.43 -10.91 13.62
N ARG A 103 -23.07 -9.88 13.07
CA ARG A 103 -23.43 -9.78 11.65
C ARG A 103 -22.29 -9.26 10.79
N ARG A 104 -21.24 -8.70 11.40
CA ARG A 104 -20.08 -8.15 10.71
C ARG A 104 -18.92 -9.14 10.72
N ALA A 105 -18.34 -9.35 9.57
CA ALA A 105 -17.10 -10.10 9.44
C ALA A 105 -15.91 -9.12 9.39
N LEU A 106 -15.03 -9.23 10.37
CA LEU A 106 -13.77 -8.50 10.42
C LEU A 106 -12.72 -9.23 9.59
N LEU A 107 -11.83 -8.49 9.01
CA LEU A 107 -10.68 -8.99 8.29
C LEU A 107 -9.42 -8.80 9.14
N VAL A 108 -8.67 -9.86 9.32
CA VAL A 108 -7.40 -9.82 10.05
C VAL A 108 -6.31 -10.51 9.25
N ARG A 109 -5.08 -10.02 9.35
CA ARG A 109 -3.93 -10.65 8.72
C ARG A 109 -3.55 -11.93 9.46
N THR A 110 -3.34 -13.01 8.72
CA THR A 110 -2.76 -14.24 9.28
C THR A 110 -1.25 -14.05 9.59
N PRO A 111 -0.61 -14.97 10.31
CA PRO A 111 0.85 -14.94 10.42
C PRO A 111 1.57 -14.96 9.06
N ALA A 112 1.03 -15.65 8.06
CA ALA A 112 1.55 -15.64 6.69
C ALA A 112 1.37 -14.27 6.03
N GLY A 113 0.20 -13.64 6.21
CA GLY A 113 -0.06 -12.28 5.71
C GLY A 113 0.89 -11.26 6.34
N ARG A 114 1.10 -11.30 7.65
CA ARG A 114 2.05 -10.41 8.33
C ARG A 114 3.50 -10.59 7.85
N ARG A 115 3.93 -11.83 7.61
CA ARG A 115 5.26 -12.08 7.01
C ARG A 115 5.37 -11.46 5.62
N LEU A 116 4.35 -11.64 4.77
CA LEU A 116 4.33 -11.05 3.43
C LEU A 116 4.34 -9.52 3.49
N SER A 117 3.54 -8.89 4.37
CA SER A 117 3.58 -7.43 4.59
C SER A 117 4.99 -6.97 4.95
N ALA A 118 5.65 -7.64 5.91
CA ALA A 118 7.01 -7.29 6.32
C ALA A 118 8.03 -7.40 5.17
N GLU A 119 7.93 -8.43 4.33
CA GLU A 119 8.78 -8.59 3.14
C GLU A 119 8.53 -7.47 2.12
N VAL A 120 7.27 -7.10 1.89
CA VAL A 120 6.90 -6.00 0.99
C VAL A 120 7.44 -4.67 1.52
N HIS A 121 7.29 -4.39 2.81
CA HIS A 121 7.85 -3.19 3.42
C HIS A 121 9.38 -3.15 3.34
N ALA A 122 10.07 -4.27 3.59
CA ALA A 122 11.51 -4.35 3.43
C ALA A 122 11.94 -4.04 1.98
N PHE A 123 11.22 -4.58 1.01
CA PHE A 123 11.47 -4.29 -0.40
C PHE A 123 11.21 -2.82 -0.74
N ARG A 124 10.08 -2.23 -0.29
CA ARG A 124 9.75 -0.81 -0.50
C ARG A 124 10.85 0.09 0.09
N ARG A 125 11.34 -0.22 1.29
CA ARG A 125 12.48 0.51 1.92
C ARG A 125 13.75 0.42 1.09
N GLN A 126 14.08 -0.75 0.55
CA GLN A 126 15.25 -0.91 -0.33
C GLN A 126 15.12 -0.09 -1.63
N VAL A 127 13.92 -0.03 -2.21
CA VAL A 127 13.67 0.80 -3.41
C VAL A 127 13.82 2.27 -3.08
N ALA A 128 13.25 2.74 -1.97
CA ALA A 128 13.39 4.12 -1.50
C ALA A 128 14.84 4.49 -1.22
N ASP A 129 15.59 3.63 -0.53
CA ASP A 129 17.01 3.84 -0.24
C ASP A 129 17.83 3.97 -1.53
N ARG A 130 17.60 3.08 -2.50
CA ARG A 130 18.28 3.15 -3.81
C ARG A 130 17.90 4.41 -4.59
N ALA A 131 16.64 4.83 -4.53
CA ALA A 131 16.18 6.04 -5.21
C ALA A 131 16.82 7.30 -4.62
N MET A 132 17.15 7.27 -3.33
CA MET A 132 17.85 8.34 -2.61
C MET A 132 19.37 8.12 -2.52
N ALA A 133 19.96 7.24 -3.36
CA ALA A 133 21.40 7.03 -3.37
C ALA A 133 22.14 8.35 -3.71
N GLY A 134 23.15 8.68 -2.94
CA GLY A 134 23.91 9.93 -3.10
C GLY A 134 23.27 11.17 -2.47
N TRP A 135 22.07 11.06 -1.89
CA TRP A 135 21.50 12.18 -1.14
C TRP A 135 22.17 12.31 0.23
N SER A 136 22.28 13.55 0.70
CA SER A 136 22.71 13.79 2.08
C SER A 136 21.65 13.34 3.09
N ASP A 137 22.05 13.04 4.32
CA ASP A 137 21.10 12.69 5.40
C ASP A 137 20.09 13.82 5.66
N ARG A 138 20.53 15.08 5.50
CA ARG A 138 19.66 16.25 5.61
C ARG A 138 18.57 16.24 4.53
N ASP A 139 18.92 15.96 3.27
CA ASP A 139 17.96 15.93 2.17
C ASP A 139 16.98 14.77 2.32
N ARG A 140 17.46 13.60 2.74
CA ARG A 140 16.62 12.43 3.05
C ARG A 140 15.61 12.75 4.15
N ALA A 141 16.04 13.36 5.24
CA ALA A 141 15.18 13.74 6.35
C ALA A 141 14.16 14.82 5.94
N GLN A 142 14.60 15.82 5.18
CA GLN A 142 13.73 16.86 4.68
C GLN A 142 12.68 16.32 3.72
N PHE A 143 13.08 15.46 2.78
CA PHE A 143 12.18 14.81 1.84
C PHE A 143 11.13 13.95 2.56
N ALA A 144 11.55 13.12 3.51
CA ALA A 144 10.63 12.30 4.30
C ALA A 144 9.57 13.18 4.99
N ARG A 145 10.00 14.23 5.70
CA ARG A 145 9.09 15.16 6.39
C ARG A 145 8.12 15.86 5.44
N LEU A 146 8.61 16.34 4.30
CA LEU A 146 7.79 17.08 3.33
C LEU A 146 6.81 16.15 2.61
N LEU A 147 7.26 14.95 2.24
CA LEU A 147 6.42 13.96 1.58
C LEU A 147 5.28 13.47 2.51
N THR A 148 5.60 13.19 3.78
CA THR A 148 4.58 12.80 4.77
C THR A 148 3.51 13.89 4.89
N ARG A 149 3.93 15.15 5.11
CA ARG A 149 2.98 16.28 5.21
C ARG A 149 2.15 16.46 3.94
N PHE A 150 2.75 16.27 2.76
CA PHE A 150 2.05 16.37 1.49
C PHE A 150 0.97 15.30 1.34
N VAL A 151 1.29 14.04 1.69
CA VAL A 151 0.34 12.92 1.64
C VAL A 151 -0.80 13.10 2.64
N GLU A 152 -0.51 13.55 3.87
CA GLU A 152 -1.52 13.89 4.88
C GLU A 152 -2.49 14.97 4.39
N SER A 153 -1.95 16.03 3.75
CA SER A 153 -2.76 17.12 3.19
C SER A 153 -3.66 16.62 2.05
N LEU A 154 -3.17 15.75 1.17
CA LEU A 154 -3.99 15.12 0.14
C LEU A 154 -5.11 14.27 0.72
N GLY A 155 -4.81 13.47 1.74
CA GLY A 155 -5.81 12.65 2.43
C GLY A 155 -6.90 13.47 3.12
N ALA A 156 -6.58 14.68 3.59
CA ALA A 156 -7.56 15.60 4.18
C ALA A 156 -8.51 16.22 3.13
N MET A 157 -8.06 16.38 1.89
CA MET A 157 -8.88 16.94 0.78
C MET A 157 -9.89 15.92 0.21
N THR A 158 -9.66 14.62 0.44
CA THR A 158 -10.48 13.53 -0.13
C THR A 158 -11.49 12.95 0.88
N ARG A 159 -11.52 13.47 2.08
CA ARG A 159 -12.52 13.18 3.15
C ARG A 159 -13.59 14.23 3.19
#